data_bd1daf5c1ea5278ae2f36f9ad05efd33
#
_entry.id   bd1daf5c1ea5278ae2f36f9ad05efd33
#
_cell.length_a   1.000
_cell.length_b   1.000
_cell.length_c   1.000
_cell.angle_alpha   90.00
_cell.angle_beta   90.00
_cell.angle_gamma   90.00
#
_symmetry.space_group_name_H-M   'P 1'
#
loop_
_entity.id
_entity.type
_entity.pdbx_description
1 polymer ?
#
loop_
_entity_poly.entity_id
_entity_poly.type
_entity_poly.pdbx_seq_one_letter_code
_entity_poly.pdbx_strand_id
1 'polypeptide(L)'
;VPAPAELPALADEEIIERISAVHGIGRWTVEMLLMFQLGRRDVLPVDDFGVCNGFRLAYGLRGMPRPKALAKYAERWAPERTLAAWYLWRAVDLHRAGKLPARRGKPPRVAQLKKKTKSAPQAQRR
;
A
#
# COMPACT_ATOMS: atom_id res chain seq x y z
N VAL A 1 7.80 -10.72 21.82
CA VAL A 1 8.50 -10.24 20.62
C VAL A 1 9.60 -11.26 20.30
N PRO A 2 9.71 -11.76 19.04
CA PRO A 2 10.79 -12.66 18.66
C PRO A 2 12.15 -12.00 18.84
N ALA A 3 13.16 -12.80 19.17
CA ALA A 3 14.53 -12.32 19.19
C ALA A 3 14.98 -11.99 17.74
N PRO A 4 15.84 -10.99 17.54
CA PRO A 4 16.30 -10.63 16.19
C PRO A 4 16.88 -11.79 15.37
N ALA A 5 17.54 -12.71 16.02
CA ALA A 5 18.11 -13.89 15.37
C ALA A 5 17.07 -14.91 14.88
N GLU A 6 15.84 -14.86 15.41
CA GLU A 6 14.76 -15.76 15.03
C GLU A 6 13.97 -15.26 13.82
N LEU A 7 14.01 -13.95 13.56
CA LEU A 7 13.20 -13.31 12.52
C LEU A 7 13.39 -13.91 11.12
N PRO A 8 14.61 -14.22 10.65
CA PRO A 8 14.77 -14.75 9.30
C PRO A 8 14.09 -16.09 9.05
N ALA A 9 13.86 -16.88 10.11
CA ALA A 9 13.22 -18.19 10.00
C ALA A 9 11.69 -18.14 10.02
N LEU A 10 11.08 -16.99 10.36
CA LEU A 10 9.64 -16.83 10.48
C LEU A 10 9.02 -16.37 9.16
N ALA A 11 7.77 -16.78 8.92
CA ALA A 11 6.98 -16.27 7.80
C ALA A 11 6.57 -14.80 8.03
N ASP A 12 6.34 -14.06 6.94
CA ASP A 12 6.00 -12.64 7.01
C ASP A 12 4.78 -12.36 7.89
N GLU A 13 3.69 -13.10 7.71
CA GLU A 13 2.47 -12.91 8.52
C GLU A 13 2.70 -13.22 10.00
N GLU A 14 3.53 -14.18 10.31
CA GLU A 14 3.89 -14.51 11.69
C GLU A 14 4.69 -13.39 12.35
N ILE A 15 5.63 -12.78 11.63
CA ILE A 15 6.38 -11.62 12.09
C ILE A 15 5.44 -10.43 12.32
N ILE A 16 4.54 -10.18 11.38
CA ILE A 16 3.56 -9.09 11.49
C ILE A 16 2.70 -9.29 12.73
N GLU A 17 2.14 -10.47 12.93
CA GLU A 17 1.29 -10.79 14.08
C GLU A 17 2.02 -10.60 15.40
N ARG A 18 3.22 -11.16 15.53
CA ARG A 18 3.99 -11.11 16.78
C ARG A 18 4.48 -9.73 17.14
N ILE A 19 4.94 -8.93 16.16
CA ILE A 19 5.47 -7.59 16.43
C ILE A 19 4.35 -6.57 16.58
N SER A 20 3.29 -6.66 15.79
CA SER A 20 2.15 -5.75 15.89
C SER A 20 1.31 -5.96 17.17
N ALA A 21 1.52 -7.07 17.88
CA ALA A 21 0.95 -7.25 19.23
C ALA A 21 1.51 -6.26 20.25
N VAL A 22 2.66 -5.64 19.97
CA VAL A 22 3.22 -4.58 20.82
C VAL A 22 2.41 -3.30 20.62
N HIS A 23 1.96 -2.72 21.74
CA HIS A 23 1.18 -1.48 21.69
C HIS A 23 1.91 -0.36 20.95
N GLY A 24 1.22 0.31 20.03
CA GLY A 24 1.79 1.39 19.23
C GLY A 24 2.52 0.95 17.95
N ILE A 25 2.65 -0.35 17.72
CA ILE A 25 3.23 -0.88 16.49
C ILE A 25 2.14 -1.50 15.62
N GLY A 26 1.84 -0.84 14.50
CA GLY A 26 0.86 -1.32 13.52
C GLY A 26 1.47 -2.19 12.43
N ARG A 27 0.61 -2.80 11.64
CA ARG A 27 0.99 -3.64 10.50
C ARG A 27 1.93 -2.92 9.53
N TRP A 28 1.64 -1.67 9.19
CA TRP A 28 2.47 -0.89 8.26
C TRP A 28 3.93 -0.78 8.72
N THR A 29 4.16 -0.51 10.01
CA THR A 29 5.51 -0.42 10.57
C THR A 29 6.27 -1.73 10.42
N VAL A 30 5.61 -2.86 10.66
CA VAL A 30 6.21 -4.19 10.52
C VAL A 30 6.49 -4.51 9.05
N GLU A 31 5.60 -4.14 8.15
CA GLU A 31 5.81 -4.30 6.70
C GLU A 31 7.04 -3.51 6.23
N MET A 32 7.27 -2.30 6.75
CA MET A 32 8.50 -1.54 6.47
C MET A 32 9.75 -2.28 6.98
N LEU A 33 9.67 -2.89 8.17
CA LEU A 33 10.75 -3.73 8.68
C LEU A 33 11.03 -4.92 7.75
N LEU A 34 9.98 -5.62 7.31
CA LEU A 34 10.11 -6.76 6.39
C LEU A 34 10.78 -6.37 5.08
N MET A 35 10.39 -5.27 4.49
CA MET A 35 10.88 -4.82 3.19
C MET A 35 12.32 -4.29 3.28
N PHE A 36 12.59 -3.40 4.24
CA PHE A 36 13.84 -2.64 4.28
C PHE A 36 14.93 -3.28 5.12
N GLN A 37 14.58 -4.02 6.17
CA GLN A 37 15.56 -4.63 7.06
C GLN A 37 15.77 -6.12 6.79
N LEU A 38 14.70 -6.85 6.52
CA LEU A 38 14.76 -8.29 6.28
C LEU A 38 14.82 -8.65 4.79
N GLY A 39 14.63 -7.69 3.90
CA GLY A 39 14.69 -7.93 2.45
C GLY A 39 13.63 -8.89 1.93
N ARG A 40 12.46 -8.95 2.58
CA ARG A 40 11.37 -9.84 2.14
C ARG A 40 10.81 -9.38 0.80
N ARG A 41 10.61 -10.33 -0.11
CA ARG A 41 10.32 -10.05 -1.52
C ARG A 41 8.84 -9.97 -1.86
N ASP A 42 7.98 -10.48 -1.00
CA ASP A 42 6.55 -10.62 -1.28
C ASP A 42 5.67 -9.86 -0.27
N VAL A 43 5.98 -8.58 -0.09
CA VAL A 43 5.26 -7.68 0.82
C VAL A 43 4.69 -6.51 0.04
N LEU A 44 3.37 -6.34 0.10
CA LEU A 44 2.68 -5.16 -0.42
C LEU A 44 1.90 -4.47 0.71
N PRO A 45 2.35 -3.29 1.16
CA PRO A 45 1.65 -2.56 2.22
C PRO A 45 0.42 -1.85 1.66
N VAL A 46 -0.72 -2.52 1.67
CA VAL A 46 -1.97 -2.02 1.07
C VAL A 46 -2.62 -0.86 1.84
N ASP A 47 -2.20 -0.62 3.07
CA ASP A 47 -2.62 0.55 3.86
C ASP A 47 -1.68 1.74 3.69
N ASP A 48 -0.57 1.58 2.97
CA ASP A 48 0.35 2.66 2.69
C ASP A 48 -0.22 3.62 1.65
N PHE A 49 -0.27 4.91 2.01
CA PHE A 49 -0.81 5.93 1.11
C PHE A 49 -0.04 6.00 -0.22
N GLY A 50 1.28 5.94 -0.18
CA GLY A 50 2.11 6.00 -1.39
C GLY A 50 1.87 4.82 -2.33
N VAL A 51 1.71 3.63 -1.80
CA VAL A 51 1.38 2.42 -2.58
C VAL A 51 0.01 2.57 -3.23
N CYS A 52 -1.00 2.95 -2.47
CA CYS A 52 -2.36 3.14 -2.99
C CYS A 52 -2.42 4.26 -4.03
N ASN A 53 -1.77 5.38 -3.76
CA ASN A 53 -1.72 6.51 -4.69
C ASN A 53 -0.93 6.16 -5.96
N GLY A 54 0.16 5.45 -5.84
CA GLY A 54 0.93 4.94 -6.98
C GLY A 54 0.09 4.01 -7.86
N PHE A 55 -0.69 3.12 -7.26
CA PHE A 55 -1.61 2.28 -7.98
C PHE A 55 -2.67 3.10 -8.72
N ARG A 56 -3.29 4.05 -8.04
CA ARG A 56 -4.26 4.96 -8.65
C ARG A 56 -3.69 5.68 -9.87
N LEU A 57 -2.51 6.26 -9.72
CA LEU A 57 -1.85 7.01 -10.79
C LEU A 57 -1.41 6.12 -11.95
N ALA A 58 -0.77 5.00 -11.66
CA ALA A 58 -0.26 4.09 -12.68
C ALA A 58 -1.38 3.42 -13.49
N TYR A 59 -2.50 3.13 -12.84
CA TYR A 59 -3.63 2.45 -13.48
C TYR A 59 -4.78 3.38 -13.89
N GLY A 60 -4.66 4.68 -13.67
CA GLY A 60 -5.63 5.66 -14.13
C GLY A 60 -6.97 5.61 -13.39
N LEU A 61 -6.96 5.23 -12.11
CA LEU A 61 -8.18 5.21 -11.30
C LEU A 61 -8.59 6.63 -10.89
N ARG A 62 -9.88 6.89 -10.77
CA ARG A 62 -10.41 8.16 -10.29
C ARG A 62 -10.24 8.35 -8.79
N GLY A 63 -10.30 7.27 -8.02
CA GLY A 63 -10.19 7.28 -6.57
C GLY A 63 -9.18 6.26 -6.06
N MET A 64 -8.86 6.36 -4.78
CA MET A 64 -7.94 5.41 -4.13
C MET A 64 -8.55 4.02 -4.10
N PRO A 65 -7.78 2.96 -4.39
CA PRO A 65 -8.27 1.61 -4.25
C PRO A 65 -8.57 1.29 -2.78
N ARG A 66 -9.57 0.46 -2.52
CA ARG A 66 -9.78 -0.10 -1.20
C ARG A 66 -8.64 -1.06 -0.88
N PRO A 67 -8.09 -1.07 0.36
CA PRO A 67 -6.99 -1.94 0.72
C PRO A 67 -7.22 -3.41 0.41
N LYS A 68 -8.39 -3.95 0.73
CA LYS A 68 -8.74 -5.35 0.42
C LYS A 68 -8.80 -5.62 -1.09
N ALA A 69 -9.32 -4.68 -1.87
CA ALA A 69 -9.40 -4.80 -3.33
C ALA A 69 -8.00 -4.74 -3.95
N LEU A 70 -7.13 -3.87 -3.44
CA LEU A 70 -5.74 -3.81 -3.88
C LEU A 70 -5.00 -5.10 -3.53
N ALA A 71 -5.18 -5.64 -2.32
CA ALA A 71 -4.58 -6.90 -1.91
C ALA A 71 -4.96 -8.05 -2.85
N LYS A 72 -6.24 -8.12 -3.21
CA LYS A 72 -6.73 -9.13 -4.16
C LYS A 72 -6.13 -8.95 -5.55
N TYR A 73 -6.10 -7.73 -6.06
CA TYR A 73 -5.47 -7.44 -7.35
C TYR A 73 -3.99 -7.82 -7.35
N ALA A 74 -3.29 -7.54 -6.26
CA ALA A 74 -1.86 -7.75 -6.10
C ALA A 74 -1.46 -9.23 -5.98
N GLU A 75 -2.39 -10.15 -5.80
CA GLU A 75 -2.10 -11.60 -5.82
C GLU A 75 -1.39 -12.03 -7.11
N ARG A 76 -1.67 -11.36 -8.21
CA ARG A 76 -1.01 -11.61 -9.51
C ARG A 76 0.47 -11.25 -9.53
N TRP A 77 0.93 -10.45 -8.58
CA TRP A 77 2.33 -10.03 -8.47
C TRP A 77 3.15 -10.93 -7.53
N ALA A 78 2.47 -11.83 -6.81
CA ALA A 78 3.18 -12.80 -5.99
C ALA A 78 4.09 -13.68 -6.87
N PRO A 79 5.27 -14.07 -6.40
CA PRO A 79 5.87 -13.84 -5.09
C PRO A 79 6.77 -12.59 -5.00
N GLU A 80 6.57 -11.60 -5.86
CA GLU A 80 7.42 -10.41 -5.98
C GLU A 80 6.65 -9.11 -5.68
N ARG A 81 5.73 -9.15 -4.71
CA ARG A 81 4.90 -7.97 -4.39
C ARG A 81 5.69 -6.79 -3.84
N THR A 82 6.84 -7.02 -3.21
CA THR A 82 7.74 -5.95 -2.78
C THR A 82 8.27 -5.14 -3.96
N LEU A 83 8.65 -5.81 -5.04
CA LEU A 83 9.07 -5.15 -6.26
C LEU A 83 7.95 -4.29 -6.84
N ALA A 84 6.72 -4.81 -6.84
CA ALA A 84 5.55 -4.04 -7.26
C ALA A 84 5.35 -2.79 -6.40
N ALA A 85 5.52 -2.88 -5.08
CA ALA A 85 5.45 -1.73 -4.17
C ALA A 85 6.48 -0.64 -4.56
N TRP A 86 7.70 -1.03 -4.86
CA TRP A 86 8.74 -0.12 -5.34
C TRP A 86 8.32 0.62 -6.61
N TYR A 87 7.77 -0.08 -7.58
CA TYR A 87 7.27 0.54 -8.81
C TYR A 87 6.10 1.47 -8.56
N LEU A 88 5.21 1.14 -7.63
CA LEU A 88 4.08 2.02 -7.27
C LEU A 88 4.57 3.31 -6.60
N TRP A 89 5.54 3.23 -5.69
CA TRP A 89 6.17 4.43 -5.14
C TRP A 89 6.89 5.25 -6.22
N ARG A 90 7.57 4.59 -7.14
CA ARG A 90 8.22 5.26 -8.27
C ARG A 90 7.21 5.98 -9.16
N ALA A 91 6.02 5.42 -9.36
CA ALA A 91 4.97 6.07 -10.13
C ALA A 91 4.54 7.41 -9.49
N VAL A 92 4.47 7.48 -8.17
CA VAL A 92 4.20 8.73 -7.46
C VAL A 92 5.29 9.77 -7.72
N ASP A 93 6.55 9.38 -7.64
CA ASP A 93 7.69 10.27 -7.90
C ASP A 93 7.68 10.79 -9.35
N LEU A 94 7.44 9.91 -10.30
CA LEU A 94 7.35 10.27 -11.71
C LEU A 94 6.18 11.21 -11.99
N HIS A 95 5.04 10.99 -11.34
CA HIS A 95 3.89 11.88 -11.46
C HIS A 95 4.20 13.28 -10.94
N ARG A 96 4.84 13.39 -9.78
CA ARG A 96 5.27 14.68 -9.21
C ARG A 96 6.25 15.42 -10.10
N ALA A 97 7.10 14.68 -10.82
CA ALA A 97 8.06 15.23 -11.77
C ALA A 97 7.44 15.53 -13.14
N GLY A 98 6.16 15.25 -13.36
CA GLY A 98 5.49 15.39 -14.66
C GLY A 98 5.97 14.39 -15.73
N LYS A 99 6.58 13.28 -15.31
CA LYS A 99 7.21 12.29 -16.20
C LYS A 99 6.49 10.94 -16.25
N LEU A 100 5.37 10.78 -15.55
CA LEU A 100 4.61 9.54 -15.60
C LEU A 100 3.95 9.41 -16.98
N PRO A 101 4.25 8.34 -17.73
CA PRO A 101 3.63 8.13 -19.05
C PRO A 101 2.12 7.96 -18.94
N ALA A 102 1.40 8.44 -19.94
CA ALA A 102 -0.03 8.20 -20.05
C ALA A 102 -0.31 6.70 -20.19
N ARG A 103 -1.25 6.20 -19.40
CA ARG A 103 -1.64 4.81 -19.49
C ARG A 103 -2.41 4.55 -20.80
N ARG A 104 -2.10 3.42 -21.43
CA ARG A 104 -2.88 2.90 -22.56
C ARG A 104 -3.93 1.90 -22.05
N GLY A 105 -5.14 2.00 -22.57
CA GLY A 105 -6.24 1.09 -22.28
C GLY A 105 -7.11 1.52 -21.09
N LYS A 106 -8.13 0.72 -20.83
CA LYS A 106 -9.09 0.98 -19.73
C LYS A 106 -8.48 0.64 -18.36
N PRO A 107 -8.79 1.41 -17.32
CA PRO A 107 -8.37 1.08 -15.96
C PRO A 107 -9.01 -0.25 -15.51
N PRO A 108 -8.32 -1.01 -14.64
CA PRO A 108 -8.89 -2.23 -14.08
C PRO A 108 -10.10 -1.93 -13.20
N ARG A 109 -11.01 -2.90 -13.10
CA ARG A 109 -12.13 -2.81 -12.17
C ARG A 109 -11.63 -3.16 -10.75
N VAL A 110 -11.35 -2.15 -9.98
CA VAL A 110 -10.93 -2.28 -8.58
C VAL A 110 -11.82 -1.38 -7.72
N ALA A 111 -12.38 -1.92 -6.66
CA ALA A 111 -13.20 -1.16 -5.74
C ALA A 111 -12.41 0.00 -5.13
N GLN A 112 -12.99 1.19 -5.18
CA GLN A 112 -12.37 2.43 -4.74
C GLN A 112 -13.06 2.97 -3.50
N LEU A 113 -12.30 3.75 -2.72
CA LEU A 113 -12.86 4.50 -1.60
C LEU A 113 -13.80 5.57 -2.14
N LYS A 114 -14.95 5.73 -1.47
CA LYS A 114 -15.85 6.84 -1.79
C LYS A 114 -15.16 8.16 -1.45
N LYS A 115 -15.26 9.14 -2.35
CA LYS A 115 -14.87 10.51 -2.02
C LYS A 115 -15.69 10.94 -0.80
N LYS A 116 -15.01 11.39 0.27
CA LYS A 116 -15.70 12.14 1.31
C LYS A 116 -16.27 13.36 0.62
N THR A 117 -17.58 13.45 0.50
CA THR A 117 -18.24 14.71 0.23
C THR A 117 -17.83 15.63 1.38
N LYS A 118 -17.11 16.71 1.07
CA LYS A 118 -16.95 17.79 2.03
C LYS A 118 -18.37 18.20 2.38
N SER A 119 -18.84 17.86 3.58
CA SER A 119 -20.04 18.47 4.10
C SER A 119 -19.80 19.98 4.03
N ALA A 120 -20.69 20.68 3.34
CA ALA A 120 -20.64 22.14 3.35
C ALA A 120 -20.54 22.56 4.84
N PRO A 121 -19.66 23.54 5.16
CA PRO A 121 -19.63 24.03 6.53
C PRO A 121 -21.04 24.45 6.88
N GLN A 122 -21.62 23.82 7.90
CA GLN A 122 -22.88 24.27 8.42
C GLN A 122 -22.69 25.74 8.81
N ALA A 123 -23.31 26.62 8.05
CA ALA A 123 -23.38 28.01 8.46
C ALA A 123 -23.96 28.02 9.88
N GLN A 124 -23.14 28.41 10.85
CA GLN A 124 -23.64 28.63 12.20
C GLN A 124 -24.69 29.75 12.08
N ARG A 125 -25.95 29.34 12.10
CA ARG A 125 -27.02 30.31 12.27
C ARG A 125 -26.90 30.81 13.71
N ARG A 126 -26.56 32.06 13.82
CA ARG A 126 -26.70 32.81 15.06
C ARG A 126 -28.19 32.95 15.42
#